data_513237c70d2d3b47bb2dd24a86730377
#
_entry.id   513237c70d2d3b47bb2dd24a86730377
#
_cell.length_a   1.000
_cell.length_b   1.000
_cell.length_c   1.000
_cell.angle_alpha   90.00
_cell.angle_beta   90.00
_cell.angle_gamma   90.00
#
_symmetry.space_group_name_H-M   'P 1'
#
loop_
_entity.id
_entity.type
_entity.pdbx_description
1 polymer ?
#
loop_
_entity_poly.entity_id
_entity_poly.type
_entity_poly.pdbx_seq_one_letter_code
_entity_poly.pdbx_strand_id
1 'polypeptide(L)'
;NASTVNVTASAAGPTVTLAQLTAGIAPSPLVASTTDKAILGFSATSSAGTPSMTAFNIGTSTTSVSKLTNVKLYTSTDNSYATAGDNVQITGFAFAQTATQLQFSALTEALSTSAKYYFIVADIDATVTGATVAVQPSLTNANVTVSSGSVTGGTITGTNYAFDVAAGT
;
A
#
# COMPACT_ATOMS: atom_id res chain seq x y z
N ASN A 1 -24.41 53.04 0.19
CA ASN A 1 -24.56 51.65 0.65
C ASN A 1 -23.29 50.89 0.37
N ALA A 2 -22.49 50.67 1.41
CA ALA A 2 -21.31 49.80 1.30
C ALA A 2 -21.80 48.34 1.39
N SER A 3 -21.60 47.57 0.30
CA SER A 3 -21.83 46.15 0.27
C SER A 3 -20.61 45.47 0.90
N THR A 4 -20.79 44.87 2.08
CA THR A 4 -19.74 44.02 2.70
C THR A 4 -19.72 42.68 2.02
N VAL A 5 -18.65 42.38 1.28
CA VAL A 5 -18.38 41.04 0.76
C VAL A 5 -17.80 40.22 1.91
N ASN A 6 -18.59 39.32 2.47
CA ASN A 6 -18.08 38.31 3.43
C ASN A 6 -17.29 37.25 2.65
N VAL A 7 -15.98 37.34 2.67
CA VAL A 7 -15.11 36.26 2.20
C VAL A 7 -14.95 35.26 3.34
N THR A 8 -15.70 34.17 3.30
CA THR A 8 -15.51 33.05 4.21
C THR A 8 -14.35 32.23 3.68
N ALA A 9 -13.23 32.18 4.38
CA ALA A 9 -12.16 31.23 4.06
C ALA A 9 -12.72 29.82 4.20
N SER A 10 -12.64 29.03 3.12
CA SER A 10 -12.96 27.60 3.19
C SER A 10 -11.96 26.94 4.16
N ALA A 11 -12.46 26.23 5.15
CA ALA A 11 -11.59 25.46 6.04
C ALA A 11 -10.76 24.48 5.20
N ALA A 12 -9.46 24.43 5.44
CA ALA A 12 -8.60 23.43 4.82
C ALA A 12 -9.15 22.03 5.14
N GLY A 13 -9.28 21.19 4.12
CA GLY A 13 -9.72 19.80 4.30
C GLY A 13 -8.74 19.00 5.17
N PRO A 14 -9.14 17.79 5.61
CA PRO A 14 -8.26 16.93 6.40
C PRO A 14 -6.95 16.63 5.66
N THR A 15 -5.88 16.42 6.41
CA THR A 15 -4.61 15.93 5.86
C THR A 15 -4.45 14.47 6.24
N VAL A 16 -4.30 13.61 5.24
CA VAL A 16 -3.97 12.19 5.44
C VAL A 16 -2.46 12.04 5.40
N THR A 17 -1.87 11.55 6.49
CA THR A 17 -0.43 11.31 6.61
C THR A 17 -0.16 9.82 6.44
N LEU A 18 0.76 9.49 5.52
CA LEU A 18 1.24 8.14 5.31
C LEU A 18 2.57 7.95 6.06
N ALA A 19 2.78 6.76 6.63
CA ALA A 19 4.06 6.37 7.21
C ALA A 19 4.40 4.92 6.86
N GLN A 20 5.68 4.63 6.68
CA GLN A 20 6.18 3.30 6.34
C GLN A 20 6.08 2.35 7.52
N LEU A 21 5.74 1.09 7.24
CA LEU A 21 5.82 -0.03 8.18
C LEU A 21 6.91 -0.99 7.71
N THR A 22 7.64 -1.56 8.67
CA THR A 22 8.72 -2.52 8.42
C THR A 22 8.52 -3.85 9.14
N ALA A 23 7.68 -3.88 10.17
CA ALA A 23 7.41 -5.09 10.93
C ALA A 23 6.52 -6.06 10.13
N GLY A 24 6.91 -7.32 10.08
CA GLY A 24 6.19 -8.36 9.34
C GLY A 24 6.35 -8.31 7.82
N ILE A 25 7.18 -7.40 7.29
CA ILE A 25 7.51 -7.36 5.85
C ILE A 25 8.48 -8.49 5.52
N ALA A 26 8.23 -9.17 4.42
CA ALA A 26 9.05 -10.30 3.98
C ALA A 26 10.52 -9.88 3.79
N PRO A 27 11.48 -10.72 4.17
CA PRO A 27 12.90 -10.48 3.86
C PRO A 27 13.18 -10.72 2.36
N SER A 28 14.27 -10.16 1.86
CA SER A 28 14.84 -10.53 0.57
C SER A 28 15.82 -11.71 0.76
N PRO A 29 15.88 -12.68 -0.16
CA PRO A 29 15.11 -12.80 -1.40
C PRO A 29 13.68 -13.32 -1.18
N LEU A 30 12.80 -13.05 -2.16
CA LEU A 30 11.50 -13.71 -2.27
C LEU A 30 11.67 -15.04 -3.00
N VAL A 31 11.29 -16.13 -2.35
CA VAL A 31 11.50 -17.49 -2.87
C VAL A 31 10.32 -17.93 -3.74
N ALA A 32 10.60 -18.50 -4.90
CA ALA A 32 9.60 -19.05 -5.83
C ALA A 32 8.63 -20.02 -5.13
N SER A 33 7.38 -20.04 -5.56
CA SER A 33 6.31 -20.89 -5.01
C SER A 33 5.96 -20.62 -3.52
N THR A 34 6.44 -19.54 -2.91
CA THR A 34 5.99 -19.16 -1.58
C THR A 34 4.74 -18.29 -1.65
N THR A 35 3.88 -18.40 -0.63
CA THR A 35 2.61 -17.69 -0.57
C THR A 35 2.57 -16.67 0.56
N ASP A 36 1.63 -15.74 0.48
CA ASP A 36 1.27 -14.78 1.53
C ASP A 36 2.47 -13.97 2.07
N LYS A 37 3.28 -13.43 1.16
CA LYS A 37 4.43 -12.56 1.50
C LYS A 37 3.99 -11.11 1.56
N ALA A 38 4.05 -10.47 2.72
CA ALA A 38 3.86 -9.03 2.83
C ALA A 38 5.05 -8.29 2.22
N ILE A 39 4.83 -7.59 1.11
CA ILE A 39 5.89 -6.95 0.32
C ILE A 39 5.99 -5.44 0.58
N LEU A 40 4.93 -4.83 1.09
CA LEU A 40 4.91 -3.42 1.48
C LEU A 40 3.89 -3.23 2.61
N GLY A 41 4.26 -2.42 3.60
CA GLY A 41 3.35 -1.97 4.65
C GLY A 41 3.38 -0.46 4.79
N PHE A 42 2.22 0.12 5.05
CA PHE A 42 2.09 1.54 5.38
C PHE A 42 0.93 1.78 6.35
N SER A 43 1.02 2.87 7.09
CA SER A 43 -0.11 3.38 7.87
C SER A 43 -0.67 4.65 7.22
N ALA A 44 -1.95 4.90 7.46
CA ALA A 44 -2.63 6.14 7.09
C ALA A 44 -3.38 6.69 8.29
N THR A 45 -3.19 8.00 8.55
CA THR A 45 -3.82 8.73 9.66
C THR A 45 -4.39 10.04 9.13
N SER A 46 -5.63 10.37 9.48
CA SER A 46 -6.23 11.65 9.14
C SER A 46 -6.05 12.66 10.26
N SER A 47 -5.74 13.92 9.93
CA SER A 47 -5.65 15.00 10.93
C SER A 47 -7.00 15.38 11.54
N ALA A 48 -8.10 15.15 10.82
CA ALA A 48 -9.47 15.46 11.24
C ALA A 48 -10.49 14.73 10.36
N GLY A 49 -11.73 14.62 10.84
CA GLY A 49 -12.83 14.01 10.10
C GLY A 49 -12.57 12.52 9.78
N THR A 50 -13.32 12.01 8.82
CA THR A 50 -13.24 10.62 8.38
C THR A 50 -13.18 10.54 6.85
N PRO A 51 -12.12 11.07 6.19
CA PRO A 51 -11.95 10.86 4.75
C PRO A 51 -11.81 9.38 4.48
N SER A 52 -12.19 8.93 3.28
CA SER A 52 -11.97 7.56 2.85
C SER A 52 -10.80 7.51 1.87
N MET A 53 -9.91 6.55 2.01
CA MET A 53 -8.96 6.17 0.96
C MET A 53 -9.74 5.40 -0.11
N THR A 54 -9.74 5.91 -1.33
CA THR A 54 -10.56 5.37 -2.44
C THR A 54 -9.74 4.66 -3.49
N ALA A 55 -8.46 4.97 -3.61
CA ALA A 55 -7.53 4.30 -4.51
C ALA A 55 -6.08 4.54 -4.09
N PHE A 56 -5.19 3.63 -4.48
CA PHE A 56 -3.76 3.87 -4.50
C PHE A 56 -3.05 2.97 -5.52
N ASN A 57 -1.87 3.41 -5.98
CA ASN A 57 -1.03 2.67 -6.91
C ASN A 57 0.36 2.48 -6.32
N ILE A 58 0.78 1.22 -6.22
CA ILE A 58 2.15 0.86 -5.85
C ILE A 58 2.98 0.81 -7.14
N GLY A 59 3.92 1.72 -7.27
CA GLY A 59 4.94 1.67 -8.33
C GLY A 59 5.96 0.57 -8.03
N THR A 60 6.57 0.02 -9.07
CA THR A 60 7.69 -0.91 -8.95
C THR A 60 8.86 -0.44 -9.82
N SER A 61 10.08 -0.67 -9.36
CA SER A 61 11.29 -0.23 -10.07
C SER A 61 11.57 -1.00 -11.36
N THR A 62 10.87 -2.11 -11.59
CA THR A 62 11.12 -3.03 -12.71
C THR A 62 9.83 -3.65 -13.23
N THR A 63 9.91 -4.32 -14.38
CA THR A 63 8.80 -5.10 -14.98
C THR A 63 8.53 -6.43 -14.29
N SER A 64 9.24 -6.74 -13.21
CA SER A 64 9.13 -8.01 -12.49
C SER A 64 7.90 -8.10 -11.58
N VAL A 65 7.06 -7.09 -11.59
CA VAL A 65 5.78 -7.10 -10.90
C VAL A 65 4.92 -8.31 -11.29
N SER A 66 5.07 -8.82 -12.52
CA SER A 66 4.40 -10.04 -12.99
C SER A 66 4.78 -11.32 -12.21
N LYS A 67 5.86 -11.26 -11.43
CA LYS A 67 6.26 -12.36 -10.52
C LYS A 67 5.55 -12.32 -9.17
N LEU A 68 4.79 -11.27 -8.92
CA LEU A 68 3.88 -11.14 -7.78
C LEU A 68 2.48 -11.57 -8.25
N THR A 69 1.98 -12.68 -7.74
CA THR A 69 0.68 -13.23 -8.10
C THR A 69 -0.26 -13.19 -6.91
N ASN A 70 -1.56 -13.41 -7.13
CA ASN A 70 -2.56 -13.44 -6.06
C ASN A 70 -2.43 -12.27 -5.06
N VAL A 71 -2.27 -11.06 -5.60
CA VAL A 71 -2.03 -9.87 -4.77
C VAL A 71 -3.27 -9.53 -3.95
N LYS A 72 -3.07 -9.37 -2.66
CA LYS A 72 -4.11 -9.11 -1.66
C LYS A 72 -3.77 -7.84 -0.88
N LEU A 73 -4.80 -7.19 -0.35
CA LEU A 73 -4.69 -6.06 0.55
C LEU A 73 -5.25 -6.46 1.92
N TYR A 74 -4.48 -6.21 2.98
CA TYR A 74 -4.88 -6.46 4.36
C TYR A 74 -4.86 -5.19 5.19
N THR A 75 -5.74 -5.12 6.19
CA THR A 75 -5.58 -4.23 7.33
C THR A 75 -5.17 -5.05 8.56
N SER A 76 -4.48 -4.40 9.50
CA SER A 76 -4.13 -4.96 10.80
C SER A 76 -4.53 -4.00 11.92
N THR A 77 -4.70 -4.53 13.11
CA THR A 77 -4.94 -3.73 14.34
C THR A 77 -3.64 -3.21 14.94
N ASP A 78 -2.51 -3.78 14.54
CA ASP A 78 -1.18 -3.33 14.91
C ASP A 78 -0.30 -3.00 13.67
N ASN A 79 0.92 -2.57 13.90
CA ASN A 79 1.85 -2.17 12.84
C ASN A 79 2.67 -3.35 12.26
N SER A 80 2.24 -4.59 12.44
CA SER A 80 2.94 -5.79 11.98
C SER A 80 2.02 -6.73 11.22
N TYR A 81 2.51 -7.32 10.12
CA TYR A 81 1.80 -8.39 9.43
C TYR A 81 2.03 -9.78 10.08
N ALA A 82 3.06 -9.91 10.92
CA ALA A 82 3.46 -11.20 11.49
C ALA A 82 2.58 -11.68 12.66
N THR A 83 1.72 -10.81 13.21
CA THR A 83 0.84 -11.15 14.34
C THR A 83 -0.33 -11.99 13.86
N ALA A 84 -0.46 -13.20 14.35
CA ALA A 84 -1.51 -14.12 13.94
C ALA A 84 -2.89 -13.66 14.43
N GLY A 85 -3.86 -13.58 13.50
CA GLY A 85 -5.28 -13.40 13.82
C GLY A 85 -5.80 -11.96 13.83
N ASP A 86 -4.96 -10.96 13.62
CA ASP A 86 -5.38 -9.56 13.57
C ASP A 86 -5.38 -8.94 12.16
N ASN A 87 -4.88 -9.69 11.16
CA ASN A 87 -4.87 -9.26 9.78
C ASN A 87 -6.20 -9.61 9.10
N VAL A 88 -6.91 -8.60 8.63
CA VAL A 88 -8.18 -8.75 7.92
C VAL A 88 -8.01 -8.41 6.46
N GLN A 89 -8.28 -9.35 5.57
CA GLN A 89 -8.24 -9.09 4.13
C GLN A 89 -9.36 -8.13 3.73
N ILE A 90 -9.00 -7.04 3.07
CA ILE A 90 -9.96 -6.15 2.41
C ILE A 90 -10.45 -6.84 1.15
N THR A 91 -11.75 -6.80 0.93
CA THR A 91 -12.42 -7.33 -0.25
C THR A 91 -13.31 -6.27 -0.88
N GLY A 92 -13.83 -6.52 -2.09
CA GLY A 92 -14.77 -5.60 -2.74
C GLY A 92 -14.13 -4.41 -3.45
N PHE A 93 -12.80 -4.34 -3.53
CA PHE A 93 -12.08 -3.37 -4.35
C PHE A 93 -11.77 -3.94 -5.74
N ALA A 94 -11.47 -3.05 -6.69
CA ALA A 94 -10.96 -3.45 -8.00
C ALA A 94 -9.42 -3.45 -7.96
N PHE A 95 -8.83 -4.53 -8.47
CA PHE A 95 -7.37 -4.69 -8.60
C PHE A 95 -6.97 -4.82 -10.06
N ALA A 96 -5.92 -4.11 -10.46
CA ALA A 96 -5.28 -4.26 -11.75
C ALA A 96 -3.75 -4.28 -11.59
N GLN A 97 -3.09 -5.07 -12.41
CA GLN A 97 -1.64 -5.17 -12.44
C GLN A 97 -1.15 -4.78 -13.83
N THR A 98 -0.22 -3.84 -13.89
CA THR A 98 0.46 -3.42 -15.11
C THR A 98 1.91 -3.91 -15.11
N ALA A 99 2.68 -3.57 -16.13
CA ALA A 99 4.11 -3.92 -16.17
C ALA A 99 4.93 -3.35 -15.01
N THR A 100 4.49 -2.23 -14.41
CA THR A 100 5.25 -1.49 -13.38
C THR A 100 4.43 -1.05 -12.19
N GLN A 101 3.16 -1.47 -12.07
CA GLN A 101 2.28 -1.02 -10.99
C GLN A 101 1.31 -2.10 -10.52
N LEU A 102 1.02 -2.08 -9.22
CA LEU A 102 -0.15 -2.72 -8.61
C LEU A 102 -1.16 -1.63 -8.29
N GLN A 103 -2.34 -1.69 -8.87
CA GLN A 103 -3.37 -0.64 -8.77
C GLN A 103 -4.57 -1.14 -7.98
N PHE A 104 -4.93 -0.41 -6.95
CA PHE A 104 -6.07 -0.68 -6.08
C PHE A 104 -7.06 0.48 -6.21
N SER A 105 -8.30 0.19 -6.58
CA SER A 105 -9.34 1.20 -6.78
C SER A 105 -10.69 0.72 -6.25
N ALA A 106 -11.67 1.63 -6.23
CA ALA A 106 -12.98 1.39 -5.61
C ALA A 106 -12.88 0.98 -4.12
N LEU A 107 -11.86 1.44 -3.42
CA LEU A 107 -11.73 1.26 -1.98
C LEU A 107 -12.75 2.16 -1.24
N THR A 108 -13.15 1.73 -0.06
CA THR A 108 -14.04 2.48 0.85
C THR A 108 -13.47 2.55 2.27
N GLU A 109 -12.15 2.67 2.35
CA GLU A 109 -11.41 2.58 3.61
C GLU A 109 -11.47 3.87 4.41
N ALA A 110 -12.41 3.97 5.35
CA ALA A 110 -12.53 5.12 6.24
C ALA A 110 -11.27 5.28 7.09
N LEU A 111 -10.74 6.51 7.11
CA LEU A 111 -9.58 6.90 7.90
C LEU A 111 -10.03 7.74 9.09
N SER A 112 -9.24 7.76 10.16
CA SER A 112 -9.51 8.52 11.37
C SER A 112 -8.23 9.14 11.91
N THR A 113 -8.32 9.79 13.06
CA THR A 113 -7.16 10.30 13.79
C THR A 113 -6.31 9.20 14.42
N SER A 114 -6.81 7.97 14.48
CA SER A 114 -6.00 6.78 14.81
C SER A 114 -5.40 6.18 13.55
N ALA A 115 -4.15 5.73 13.62
CA ALA A 115 -3.49 5.09 12.50
C ALA A 115 -4.20 3.80 12.11
N LYS A 116 -4.41 3.61 10.80
CA LYS A 116 -4.86 2.36 10.20
C LYS A 116 -3.71 1.77 9.40
N TYR A 117 -3.47 0.49 9.58
CA TYR A 117 -2.31 -0.20 9.02
C TYR A 117 -2.72 -1.05 7.83
N TYR A 118 -1.96 -0.97 6.74
CA TYR A 118 -2.21 -1.66 5.48
C TYR A 118 -1.01 -2.45 5.05
N PHE A 119 -1.25 -3.66 4.54
CA PHE A 119 -0.21 -4.54 4.01
C PHE A 119 -0.61 -5.06 2.64
N ILE A 120 0.31 -4.93 1.69
CA ILE A 120 0.24 -5.53 0.37
C ILE A 120 0.93 -6.89 0.45
N VAL A 121 0.17 -7.94 0.16
CA VAL A 121 0.59 -9.33 0.29
C VAL A 121 0.49 -9.99 -1.07
N ALA A 122 1.48 -10.78 -1.44
CA ALA A 122 1.51 -11.47 -2.72
C ALA A 122 2.05 -12.90 -2.56
N ASP A 123 1.66 -13.76 -3.49
CA ASP A 123 2.30 -15.04 -3.74
C ASP A 123 3.42 -14.83 -4.76
N ILE A 124 4.46 -15.64 -4.67
CA ILE A 124 5.61 -15.59 -5.57
C ILE A 124 5.47 -16.66 -6.65
N ASP A 125 5.51 -16.22 -7.90
CA ASP A 125 5.35 -17.09 -9.07
C ASP A 125 6.40 -18.22 -9.07
N ALA A 126 5.94 -19.45 -9.41
CA ALA A 126 6.80 -20.62 -9.46
C ALA A 126 7.84 -20.56 -10.60
N THR A 127 7.62 -19.70 -11.61
CA THR A 127 8.52 -19.56 -12.76
C THR A 127 9.66 -18.57 -12.54
N VAL A 128 9.84 -18.09 -11.30
CA VAL A 128 10.99 -17.25 -10.93
C VAL A 128 12.27 -18.08 -11.11
N THR A 129 13.17 -17.58 -11.95
CA THR A 129 14.45 -18.25 -12.25
C THR A 129 15.63 -17.32 -11.92
N GLY A 130 16.11 -17.40 -10.70
CA GLY A 130 17.37 -16.77 -10.28
C GLY A 130 17.32 -15.28 -9.96
N ALA A 131 18.38 -14.81 -9.33
CA ALA A 131 18.52 -13.54 -8.61
C ALA A 131 18.71 -12.29 -9.50
N THR A 132 18.56 -12.38 -10.82
CA THR A 132 18.83 -11.24 -11.72
C THR A 132 17.69 -10.24 -11.84
N VAL A 133 16.56 -10.54 -11.24
CA VAL A 133 15.32 -9.75 -11.35
C VAL A 133 14.97 -9.27 -9.95
N ALA A 134 14.87 -7.97 -9.77
CA ALA A 134 14.48 -7.36 -8.51
C ALA A 134 13.14 -6.65 -8.64
N VAL A 135 12.39 -6.56 -7.55
CA VAL A 135 11.20 -5.71 -7.45
C VAL A 135 11.30 -4.85 -6.20
N GLN A 136 11.14 -3.55 -6.36
CA GLN A 136 11.07 -2.63 -5.23
C GLN A 136 9.73 -1.89 -5.27
N PRO A 137 8.79 -2.26 -4.41
CA PRO A 137 7.51 -1.56 -4.34
C PRO A 137 7.68 -0.18 -3.71
N SER A 138 6.96 0.80 -4.23
CA SER A 138 6.94 2.16 -3.69
C SER A 138 5.57 2.80 -3.77
N LEU A 139 5.21 3.60 -2.76
CA LEU A 139 3.98 4.37 -2.71
C LEU A 139 4.32 5.84 -2.46
N THR A 140 3.91 6.71 -3.37
CA THR A 140 4.05 8.17 -3.22
C THR A 140 2.70 8.79 -2.86
N ASN A 141 2.72 9.97 -2.24
CA ASN A 141 1.49 10.70 -1.93
C ASN A 141 0.61 10.94 -3.15
N ALA A 142 1.23 11.24 -4.30
CA ALA A 142 0.53 11.49 -5.56
C ALA A 142 -0.23 10.27 -6.08
N ASN A 143 0.14 9.07 -5.63
CA ASN A 143 -0.48 7.81 -6.02
C ASN A 143 -1.57 7.34 -5.06
N VAL A 144 -1.95 8.16 -4.09
CA VAL A 144 -3.04 7.87 -3.14
C VAL A 144 -4.17 8.86 -3.35
N THR A 145 -5.38 8.35 -3.51
CA THR A 145 -6.60 9.14 -3.66
C THR A 145 -7.45 9.01 -2.41
N VAL A 146 -7.86 10.16 -1.88
CA VAL A 146 -8.79 10.26 -0.74
C VAL A 146 -10.05 11.01 -1.14
N SER A 147 -11.16 10.74 -0.46
CA SER A 147 -12.46 11.36 -0.74
C SER A 147 -12.49 12.86 -0.45
N SER A 148 -11.63 13.33 0.44
CA SER A 148 -11.49 14.75 0.78
C SER A 148 -10.12 15.04 1.40
N GLY A 149 -9.64 16.28 1.23
CA GLY A 149 -8.38 16.74 1.82
C GLY A 149 -7.16 16.47 0.95
N SER A 150 -6.00 16.37 1.58
CA SER A 150 -4.70 16.16 0.93
C SER A 150 -3.95 14.96 1.55
N VAL A 151 -2.97 14.43 0.81
CA VAL A 151 -2.11 13.32 1.27
C VAL A 151 -0.68 13.83 1.46
N THR A 152 -0.06 13.46 2.57
CA THR A 152 1.32 13.81 2.96
C THR A 152 2.05 12.58 3.50
N GLY A 153 3.33 12.70 3.90
CA GLY A 153 4.12 11.62 4.50
C GLY A 153 5.30 11.15 3.66
N GLY A 154 5.48 11.73 2.47
CA GLY A 154 6.60 11.40 1.58
C GLY A 154 6.41 10.10 0.81
N THR A 155 7.50 9.56 0.30
CA THR A 155 7.52 8.29 -0.42
C THR A 155 7.79 7.15 0.55
N ILE A 156 6.93 6.13 0.52
CA ILE A 156 7.13 4.86 1.19
C ILE A 156 7.86 3.95 0.22
N THR A 157 9.05 3.50 0.58
CA THR A 157 9.87 2.63 -0.27
C THR A 157 10.06 1.29 0.41
N GLY A 158 9.52 0.24 -0.19
CA GLY A 158 9.68 -1.12 0.29
C GLY A 158 11.09 -1.68 0.09
N THR A 159 11.30 -2.88 0.57
CA THR A 159 12.54 -3.62 0.36
C THR A 159 12.80 -3.82 -1.13
N ASN A 160 14.04 -3.69 -1.55
CA ASN A 160 14.45 -4.11 -2.89
C ASN A 160 14.61 -5.62 -2.89
N TYR A 161 13.58 -6.32 -3.35
CA TYR A 161 13.54 -7.77 -3.35
C TYR A 161 14.29 -8.34 -4.54
N ALA A 162 15.29 -9.18 -4.29
CA ALA A 162 15.72 -10.18 -5.26
C ALA A 162 14.70 -11.35 -5.26
N PHE A 163 14.68 -12.12 -6.34
CA PHE A 163 13.95 -13.39 -6.39
C PHE A 163 14.95 -14.54 -6.33
N ASP A 164 14.53 -15.66 -5.73
CA ASP A 164 15.31 -16.89 -5.66
C ASP A 164 14.46 -18.10 -6.04
N VAL A 165 15.10 -19.12 -6.58
CA VAL A 165 14.45 -20.39 -6.86
C VAL A 165 14.21 -21.15 -5.56
N ALA A 166 13.11 -21.91 -5.49
CA ALA A 166 12.94 -22.84 -4.38
C ALA A 166 14.13 -23.82 -4.37
N ALA A 167 14.75 -23.98 -3.21
CA ALA A 167 15.79 -25.00 -3.06
C ALA A 167 15.19 -26.36 -3.46
N GLY A 168 15.80 -27.01 -4.45
CA GLY A 168 15.38 -28.33 -4.89
C GLY A 168 15.42 -29.31 -3.71
N THR A 169 14.28 -29.95 -3.44
CA THR A 169 14.19 -31.09 -2.50
C THR A 169 14.74 -32.35 -3.14
#